data_87d3bb0ab97b2d23a2e3b7a5c9a3f472
#
_entry.id   87d3bb0ab97b2d23a2e3b7a5c9a3f472
#
_cell.length_a   1.000
_cell.length_b   1.000
_cell.length_c   1.000
_cell.angle_alpha   90.00
_cell.angle_beta   90.00
_cell.angle_gamma   90.00
#
_symmetry.space_group_name_H-M   'P 1'
#
loop_
_entity.id
_entity.type
_entity.pdbx_description
1 polymer ?
#
loop_
_entity_poly.entity_id
_entity_poly.type
_entity_poly.pdbx_seq_one_letter_code
_entity_poly.pdbx_strand_id
1 'polypeptide(L)'
;FASYVEKQIAQRDRIEVIRKEVSSIPDGPVVIAAGPLCSAALADAISDLTGSARLSFFDAAAPIVEADSLDMDILFSQSRYEDSDTGDYLNAPFSKEEYVAFIEALTSAERVIMKDFETRDLFQACQPAEEVARKGIDAIRFGAMKPVGLTDPRTGRRPWAAVQLRAENRDCTAYNLVGFQTNLTFPEQKRVFRMIPGLEHAEFSRFGVMHRNTFIDSPHVLDKTMRIPGTKVRFAGQIAGTEGYTEAIASGLLAALNTFADLSSRDYLELPNTSVLGCLIDYATDPAVEDYQPMHVNFGIMPPLEDGRRRSKRDRYAAYSQRGKDALERVIRDRRDLFDRNAL
;
A
#
# COMPACT_ATOMS: atom_id res chain seq x y z
N PHE A 1 13.32 -9.81 -5.56
CA PHE A 1 12.27 -9.69 -6.61
C PHE A 1 12.70 -8.66 -7.66
N ALA A 2 12.92 -7.39 -7.29
CA ALA A 2 13.25 -6.29 -8.23
C ALA A 2 14.42 -6.63 -9.16
N SER A 3 15.55 -7.07 -8.62
CA SER A 3 16.74 -7.46 -9.41
C SER A 3 16.47 -8.61 -10.38
N TYR A 4 15.57 -9.52 -10.03
CA TYR A 4 15.16 -10.59 -10.95
C TYR A 4 14.36 -10.04 -12.13
N VAL A 5 13.40 -9.17 -11.87
CA VAL A 5 12.58 -8.52 -12.91
C VAL A 5 13.47 -7.68 -13.84
N GLU A 6 14.36 -6.86 -13.27
CA GLU A 6 15.31 -6.03 -14.04
C GLU A 6 16.17 -6.89 -14.97
N LYS A 7 16.70 -8.02 -14.46
CA LYS A 7 17.46 -8.99 -15.28
C LYS A 7 16.62 -9.59 -16.41
N GLN A 8 15.35 -9.93 -16.14
CA GLN A 8 14.45 -10.47 -17.17
C GLN A 8 14.15 -9.44 -18.27
N ILE A 9 13.96 -8.17 -17.91
CA ILE A 9 13.75 -7.07 -18.86
C ILE A 9 15.01 -6.87 -19.71
N ALA A 10 16.20 -6.78 -19.08
CA ALA A 10 17.47 -6.57 -19.78
C ALA A 10 17.85 -7.69 -20.76
N GLN A 11 17.27 -8.88 -20.62
CA GLN A 11 17.47 -10.02 -21.51
C GLN A 11 16.56 -10.02 -22.76
N ARG A 12 15.69 -9.00 -22.91
CA ARG A 12 14.73 -8.92 -24.02
C ARG A 12 15.24 -7.96 -25.09
N ASP A 13 15.62 -8.48 -26.26
CA ASP A 13 16.16 -7.68 -27.38
C ASP A 13 15.22 -6.62 -27.92
N ARG A 14 13.90 -6.74 -27.64
CA ARG A 14 12.86 -5.79 -28.09
C ARG A 14 12.50 -4.75 -27.03
N ILE A 15 13.21 -4.71 -25.90
CA ILE A 15 12.99 -3.76 -24.82
C ILE A 15 14.22 -2.89 -24.66
N GLU A 16 14.05 -1.59 -24.85
CA GLU A 16 15.06 -0.58 -24.55
C GLU A 16 14.71 0.09 -23.22
N VAL A 17 15.64 0.08 -22.27
CA VAL A 17 15.46 0.74 -20.97
C VAL A 17 16.15 2.10 -20.98
N ILE A 18 15.37 3.17 -21.04
CA ILE A 18 15.88 4.55 -21.04
C ILE A 18 15.77 5.13 -19.62
N ARG A 19 16.91 5.40 -18.99
CA ARG A 19 17.00 5.98 -17.65
C ARG A 19 17.12 7.49 -17.70
N LYS A 20 15.97 8.17 -17.83
CA LYS A 20 15.85 9.64 -17.80
C LYS A 20 14.54 10.06 -17.15
N GLU A 21 14.50 11.29 -16.67
CA GLU A 21 13.24 11.92 -16.28
C GLU A 21 12.33 12.09 -17.51
N VAL A 22 11.06 11.75 -17.36
CA VAL A 22 10.01 11.98 -18.35
C VAL A 22 9.19 13.16 -17.87
N SER A 23 9.28 14.29 -18.58
CA SER A 23 8.59 15.55 -18.25
C SER A 23 7.42 15.86 -19.19
N SER A 24 7.22 15.06 -20.22
CA SER A 24 6.12 15.20 -21.18
C SER A 24 5.66 13.82 -21.62
N ILE A 25 4.38 13.67 -21.95
CA ILE A 25 3.81 12.41 -22.40
C ILE A 25 4.13 12.24 -23.89
N PRO A 26 4.80 11.12 -24.28
CA PRO A 26 5.13 10.88 -25.68
C PRO A 26 3.88 10.67 -26.55
N ASP A 27 4.01 10.93 -27.83
CA ASP A 27 2.99 10.61 -28.82
C ASP A 27 2.86 9.09 -29.02
N GLY A 28 1.65 8.62 -29.32
CA GLY A 28 1.38 7.22 -29.63
C GLY A 28 0.86 6.40 -28.44
N PRO A 29 0.99 5.06 -28.50
CA PRO A 29 0.58 4.18 -27.40
C PRO A 29 1.52 4.32 -26.21
N VAL A 30 0.97 4.69 -25.05
CA VAL A 30 1.71 4.93 -23.81
C VAL A 30 0.98 4.25 -22.64
N VAL A 31 1.74 3.63 -21.76
CA VAL A 31 1.27 3.19 -20.43
C VAL A 31 2.04 3.97 -19.37
N ILE A 32 1.34 4.77 -18.59
CA ILE A 32 1.90 5.53 -17.47
C ILE A 32 1.77 4.68 -16.20
N ALA A 33 2.89 4.18 -15.72
CA ALA A 33 3.00 3.36 -14.52
C ALA A 33 4.06 3.92 -13.55
N ALA A 34 4.12 5.25 -13.47
CA ALA A 34 5.17 5.99 -12.75
C ALA A 34 5.07 5.88 -11.22
N GLY A 35 3.97 5.29 -10.71
CA GLY A 35 3.69 5.23 -9.28
C GLY A 35 3.32 6.59 -8.67
N PRO A 36 3.15 6.64 -7.34
CA PRO A 36 2.60 7.82 -6.66
C PRO A 36 3.63 8.93 -6.44
N LEU A 37 4.92 8.62 -6.57
CA LEU A 37 6.04 9.56 -6.35
C LEU A 37 6.65 10.03 -7.69
N CYS A 38 5.84 10.20 -8.72
CA CYS A 38 6.31 10.75 -9.99
C CYS A 38 6.80 12.20 -9.82
N SER A 39 7.69 12.62 -10.73
CA SER A 39 8.22 13.99 -10.69
C SER A 39 7.11 15.05 -10.87
N ALA A 40 7.35 16.25 -10.37
CA ALA A 40 6.41 17.36 -10.53
C ALA A 40 6.11 17.64 -12.02
N ALA A 41 7.14 17.59 -12.87
CA ALA A 41 6.98 17.82 -14.30
C ALA A 41 6.08 16.79 -14.99
N LEU A 42 6.26 15.48 -14.66
CA LEU A 42 5.37 14.45 -15.19
C LEU A 42 3.95 14.59 -14.63
N ALA A 43 3.81 14.91 -13.34
CA ALA A 43 2.51 15.10 -12.72
C ALA A 43 1.75 16.30 -13.32
N ASP A 44 2.45 17.37 -13.69
CA ASP A 44 1.86 18.53 -14.40
C ASP A 44 1.43 18.13 -15.81
N ALA A 45 2.27 17.40 -16.56
CA ALA A 45 1.92 16.90 -17.89
C ALA A 45 0.70 15.95 -17.87
N ILE A 46 0.56 15.14 -16.81
CA ILE A 46 -0.63 14.28 -16.58
C ILE A 46 -1.86 15.16 -16.30
N SER A 47 -1.74 16.19 -15.47
CA SER A 47 -2.83 17.11 -15.15
C SER A 47 -3.33 17.84 -16.41
N ASP A 48 -2.42 18.30 -17.26
CA ASP A 48 -2.75 18.95 -18.53
C ASP A 48 -3.47 17.98 -19.49
N LEU A 49 -3.00 16.73 -19.57
CA LEU A 49 -3.61 15.70 -20.42
C LEU A 49 -5.02 15.30 -19.96
N THR A 50 -5.22 15.18 -18.64
CA THR A 50 -6.50 14.71 -18.07
C THR A 50 -7.52 15.83 -17.91
N GLY A 51 -7.10 17.09 -17.98
CA GLY A 51 -7.94 18.25 -17.67
C GLY A 51 -8.40 18.29 -16.20
N SER A 52 -7.86 17.43 -15.35
CA SER A 52 -8.26 17.30 -13.96
C SER A 52 -7.23 17.90 -13.03
N ALA A 53 -7.69 18.50 -11.93
CA ALA A 53 -6.78 18.91 -10.86
C ALA A 53 -6.05 17.67 -10.32
N ARG A 54 -4.76 17.85 -9.99
CA ARG A 54 -3.95 16.80 -9.37
C ARG A 54 -4.56 16.40 -8.04
N LEU A 55 -4.98 15.14 -7.92
CA LEU A 55 -5.35 14.55 -6.64
C LEU A 55 -4.07 14.08 -5.94
N SER A 56 -4.03 14.26 -4.64
CA SER A 56 -2.92 13.78 -3.82
C SER A 56 -3.41 13.44 -2.43
N PHE A 57 -2.78 12.44 -1.84
CA PHE A 57 -2.90 12.15 -0.42
C PHE A 57 -1.51 12.12 0.20
N PHE A 58 -1.46 12.30 1.51
CA PHE A 58 -0.22 12.19 2.24
C PHE A 58 -0.11 10.81 2.88
N ASP A 59 1.02 10.16 2.63
CA ASP A 59 1.41 8.90 3.24
C ASP A 59 2.64 9.14 4.12
N ALA A 60 2.67 8.50 5.28
CA ALA A 60 3.75 8.61 6.22
C ALA A 60 4.54 7.30 6.30
N ALA A 61 5.86 7.38 6.20
CA ALA A 61 6.74 6.26 6.42
C ALA A 61 7.07 6.12 7.91
N ALA A 62 7.16 4.89 8.39
CA ALA A 62 7.65 4.59 9.73
C ALA A 62 9.19 4.63 9.79
N PRO A 63 9.78 4.95 10.95
CA PRO A 63 11.22 4.90 11.13
C PRO A 63 11.76 3.47 11.13
N ILE A 64 13.04 3.34 10.77
CA ILE A 64 13.82 2.11 10.83
C ILE A 64 14.96 2.30 11.81
N VAL A 65 15.19 1.31 12.67
CA VAL A 65 16.23 1.30 13.70
C VAL A 65 17.22 0.17 13.47
N GLU A 66 18.47 0.38 13.84
CA GLU A 66 19.55 -0.61 13.75
C GLU A 66 19.40 -1.65 14.86
N ALA A 67 19.58 -2.93 14.51
CA ALA A 67 19.36 -4.04 15.43
C ALA A 67 20.34 -4.07 16.61
N ASP A 68 21.59 -3.69 16.39
CA ASP A 68 22.65 -3.67 17.41
C ASP A 68 22.50 -2.55 18.45
N SER A 69 21.59 -1.61 18.19
CA SER A 69 21.23 -0.52 19.11
C SER A 69 20.03 -0.86 20.00
N LEU A 70 19.45 -2.04 19.86
CA LEU A 70 18.26 -2.49 20.59
C LEU A 70 18.62 -3.32 21.81
N ASP A 71 17.88 -3.15 22.90
CA ASP A 71 18.02 -3.99 24.10
C ASP A 71 17.20 -5.27 23.95
N MET A 72 17.88 -6.34 23.55
CA MET A 72 17.25 -7.65 23.30
C MET A 72 16.86 -8.39 24.59
N ASP A 73 17.30 -7.93 25.77
CA ASP A 73 16.84 -8.47 27.06
C ASP A 73 15.44 -7.98 27.42
N ILE A 74 15.01 -6.87 26.82
CA ILE A 74 13.67 -6.30 26.97
C ILE A 74 12.73 -6.78 25.87
N LEU A 75 13.22 -6.82 24.62
CA LEU A 75 12.44 -7.24 23.47
C LEU A 75 12.26 -8.75 23.42
N PHE A 76 11.12 -9.19 22.89
CA PHE A 76 10.87 -10.63 22.71
C PHE A 76 10.26 -10.93 21.34
N SER A 77 10.61 -12.10 20.78
CA SER A 77 10.11 -12.56 19.48
C SER A 77 8.80 -13.31 19.67
N GLN A 78 7.72 -12.83 19.08
CA GLN A 78 6.42 -13.52 19.04
C GLN A 78 5.52 -12.94 17.96
N SER A 79 4.74 -13.81 17.29
CA SER A 79 3.64 -13.41 16.41
C SER A 79 2.30 -13.46 17.15
N ARG A 80 1.40 -12.48 16.88
CA ARG A 80 0.13 -12.33 17.64
C ARG A 80 -0.85 -13.49 17.50
N TYR A 81 -0.74 -14.32 16.48
CA TYR A 81 -1.74 -15.32 16.11
C TYR A 81 -1.15 -16.70 15.80
N GLU A 82 0.11 -16.92 16.16
CA GLU A 82 0.82 -18.18 15.96
C GLU A 82 1.26 -18.76 17.30
N ASP A 83 1.11 -20.07 17.47
CA ASP A 83 1.52 -20.80 18.67
C ASP A 83 3.03 -21.15 18.67
N SER A 84 3.86 -20.45 17.89
CA SER A 84 5.30 -20.70 17.81
C SER A 84 6.10 -19.70 18.66
N ASP A 85 7.08 -20.21 19.38
CA ASP A 85 8.04 -19.42 20.16
C ASP A 85 9.00 -18.58 19.27
N THR A 86 8.92 -18.75 17.96
CA THR A 86 9.69 -18.00 16.96
C THR A 86 8.73 -17.18 16.11
N GLY A 87 8.55 -15.91 16.47
CA GLY A 87 7.68 -15.00 15.72
C GLY A 87 8.45 -14.15 14.71
N ASP A 88 7.75 -13.73 13.65
CA ASP A 88 8.28 -12.80 12.63
C ASP A 88 8.50 -11.37 13.14
N TYR A 89 8.12 -11.08 14.38
CA TYR A 89 8.17 -9.75 14.98
C TYR A 89 8.91 -9.77 16.31
N LEU A 90 9.74 -8.74 16.54
CA LEU A 90 10.15 -8.35 17.88
C LEU A 90 9.05 -7.48 18.49
N ASN A 91 8.80 -7.64 19.80
CA ASN A 91 7.78 -6.90 20.52
C ASN A 91 8.43 -6.15 21.67
N ALA A 92 8.17 -4.85 21.75
CA ALA A 92 8.56 -3.95 22.85
C ALA A 92 7.36 -3.81 23.80
N PRO A 93 7.37 -4.44 24.98
CA PRO A 93 6.24 -4.44 25.90
C PRO A 93 6.23 -3.18 26.76
N PHE A 94 5.05 -2.63 26.97
CA PHE A 94 4.81 -1.48 27.84
C PHE A 94 4.05 -1.88 29.10
N SER A 95 4.44 -1.33 30.25
CA SER A 95 3.58 -1.16 31.40
C SER A 95 2.52 -0.08 31.12
N LYS A 96 1.55 0.07 32.03
CA LYS A 96 0.53 1.12 31.88
C LYS A 96 1.15 2.52 32.03
N GLU A 97 2.04 2.66 32.96
CA GLU A 97 2.72 3.92 33.30
C GLU A 97 3.61 4.40 32.13
N GLU A 98 4.43 3.51 31.59
CA GLU A 98 5.27 3.80 30.42
C GLU A 98 4.41 4.14 29.20
N TYR A 99 3.31 3.43 29.00
CA TYR A 99 2.38 3.70 27.92
C TYR A 99 1.79 5.10 28.00
N VAL A 100 1.28 5.51 29.18
CA VAL A 100 0.68 6.84 29.37
C VAL A 100 1.73 7.92 29.10
N ALA A 101 2.92 7.81 29.67
CA ALA A 101 4.00 8.76 29.44
C ALA A 101 4.41 8.85 27.96
N PHE A 102 4.47 7.70 27.26
CA PHE A 102 4.76 7.65 25.84
C PHE A 102 3.68 8.35 25.01
N ILE A 103 2.39 8.11 25.27
CA ILE A 103 1.30 8.75 24.55
C ILE A 103 1.27 10.27 24.78
N GLU A 104 1.53 10.72 26.00
CA GLU A 104 1.64 12.14 26.31
C GLU A 104 2.81 12.79 25.53
N ALA A 105 3.97 12.15 25.49
CA ALA A 105 5.10 12.61 24.72
C ALA A 105 4.84 12.61 23.21
N LEU A 106 4.20 11.56 22.68
CA LEU A 106 3.86 11.42 21.26
C LEU A 106 2.87 12.50 20.81
N THR A 107 1.83 12.77 21.60
CA THR A 107 0.78 13.73 21.24
C THR A 107 1.21 15.19 21.40
N SER A 108 2.17 15.48 22.29
CA SER A 108 2.73 16.82 22.51
C SER A 108 3.94 17.13 21.65
N ALA A 109 4.50 16.15 20.94
CA ALA A 109 5.71 16.31 20.15
C ALA A 109 5.54 17.29 18.99
N GLU A 110 6.64 17.97 18.63
CA GLU A 110 6.70 18.89 17.51
C GLU A 110 6.62 18.13 16.18
N ARG A 111 5.76 18.62 15.29
CA ARG A 111 5.58 18.08 13.96
C ARG A 111 6.19 18.98 12.90
N VAL A 112 6.50 18.40 11.74
CA VAL A 112 6.81 19.20 10.55
C VAL A 112 5.59 20.06 10.26
N ILE A 113 5.78 21.37 10.08
CA ILE A 113 4.69 22.31 9.79
C ILE A 113 4.12 21.96 8.41
N MET A 114 2.91 21.44 8.41
CA MET A 114 2.13 21.21 7.19
C MET A 114 1.30 22.45 6.89
N LYS A 115 1.16 22.78 5.60
CA LYS A 115 0.22 23.82 5.18
C LYS A 115 -1.22 23.33 5.45
N ASP A 116 -2.15 24.23 5.74
CA ASP A 116 -3.53 23.91 6.19
C ASP A 116 -4.30 22.94 5.27
N PHE A 117 -3.96 22.87 3.99
CA PHE A 117 -4.59 21.93 3.06
C PHE A 117 -4.07 20.48 3.18
N GLU A 118 -2.91 20.27 3.80
CA GLU A 118 -2.28 18.94 3.96
C GLU A 118 -2.94 18.10 5.08
N THR A 119 -3.65 18.75 6.00
CA THR A 119 -4.31 18.06 7.12
C THR A 119 -5.63 17.38 6.74
N ARG A 120 -6.25 17.75 5.62
CA ARG A 120 -7.53 17.19 5.17
C ARG A 120 -7.37 15.94 4.31
N ASP A 121 -6.21 15.76 3.68
CA ASP A 121 -5.97 14.76 2.64
C ASP A 121 -5.07 13.61 3.11
N LEU A 122 -5.09 13.28 4.43
CA LEU A 122 -4.39 12.12 4.96
C LEU A 122 -5.11 10.83 4.58
N PHE A 123 -4.40 9.93 3.90
CA PHE A 123 -4.92 8.61 3.61
C PHE A 123 -5.26 7.85 4.90
N GLN A 124 -6.51 7.40 5.04
CA GLN A 124 -7.03 6.85 6.30
C GLN A 124 -6.24 5.62 6.79
N ALA A 125 -5.68 4.83 5.87
CA ALA A 125 -4.92 3.63 6.20
C ALA A 125 -3.49 3.91 6.71
N CYS A 126 -2.94 5.10 6.42
CA CYS A 126 -1.55 5.48 6.74
C CYS A 126 -1.47 6.73 7.63
N GLN A 127 -2.45 6.91 8.51
CA GLN A 127 -2.45 8.04 9.43
C GLN A 127 -1.22 8.01 10.34
N PRO A 128 -0.54 9.15 10.57
CA PRO A 128 0.55 9.25 11.53
C PRO A 128 0.15 8.76 12.92
N ALA A 129 1.05 8.08 13.61
CA ALA A 129 0.79 7.50 14.92
C ALA A 129 0.33 8.56 15.94
N GLU A 130 0.93 9.76 15.89
CA GLU A 130 0.52 10.89 16.74
C GLU A 130 -0.89 11.39 16.46
N GLU A 131 -1.37 11.31 15.20
CA GLU A 131 -2.75 11.67 14.86
C GLU A 131 -3.75 10.63 15.34
N VAL A 132 -3.39 9.35 15.28
CA VAL A 132 -4.20 8.27 15.87
C VAL A 132 -4.26 8.42 17.38
N ALA A 133 -3.13 8.70 18.04
CA ALA A 133 -3.05 8.86 19.49
C ALA A 133 -3.89 10.06 20.00
N ARG A 134 -3.99 11.15 19.23
CA ARG A 134 -4.83 12.33 19.56
C ARG A 134 -6.32 12.04 19.59
N LYS A 135 -6.78 10.99 18.92
CA LYS A 135 -8.20 10.58 18.94
C LYS A 135 -8.65 10.02 20.29
N GLY A 136 -7.71 9.67 21.15
CA GLY A 136 -7.95 9.18 22.50
C GLY A 136 -6.77 8.35 23.00
N ILE A 137 -6.58 8.34 24.33
CA ILE A 137 -5.42 7.69 24.97
C ILE A 137 -5.30 6.20 24.62
N ASP A 138 -6.40 5.52 24.39
CA ASP A 138 -6.41 4.08 24.02
C ASP A 138 -6.51 3.83 22.50
N ALA A 139 -6.62 4.87 21.67
CA ALA A 139 -6.87 4.70 20.25
C ALA A 139 -5.77 3.84 19.56
N ILE A 140 -4.50 4.15 19.80
CA ILE A 140 -3.37 3.41 19.24
C ILE A 140 -3.19 2.03 19.88
N ARG A 141 -3.65 1.84 21.14
CA ARG A 141 -3.63 0.56 21.85
C ARG A 141 -4.61 -0.46 21.28
N PHE A 142 -5.67 -0.02 20.63
CA PHE A 142 -6.59 -0.89 19.87
C PHE A 142 -6.12 -1.11 18.41
N GLY A 143 -5.08 -0.40 17.97
CA GLY A 143 -4.48 -0.47 16.65
C GLY A 143 -3.05 -1.02 16.68
N ALA A 144 -2.07 -0.18 16.35
CA ALA A 144 -0.67 -0.54 16.18
C ALA A 144 -0.04 -1.15 17.45
N MET A 145 -0.41 -0.64 18.65
CA MET A 145 0.13 -1.12 19.93
C MET A 145 -0.74 -2.21 20.61
N LYS A 146 -1.57 -2.92 19.86
CA LYS A 146 -2.48 -3.94 20.40
C LYS A 146 -1.72 -5.09 21.08
N PRO A 147 -1.96 -5.39 22.38
CA PRO A 147 -1.23 -6.42 23.11
C PRO A 147 -1.87 -7.82 23.01
N VAL A 148 -3.00 -7.95 22.30
CA VAL A 148 -3.76 -9.23 22.22
C VAL A 148 -2.93 -10.28 21.48
N GLY A 149 -2.84 -11.48 22.05
CA GLY A 149 -2.07 -12.59 21.52
C GLY A 149 -0.58 -12.57 21.88
N LEU A 150 -0.14 -11.58 22.70
CA LEU A 150 1.24 -11.50 23.18
C LEU A 150 1.34 -11.85 24.64
N THR A 151 2.43 -12.54 25.02
CA THR A 151 2.81 -12.82 26.40
C THR A 151 4.28 -12.44 26.58
N ASP A 152 4.55 -11.46 27.45
CA ASP A 152 5.93 -11.08 27.79
C ASP A 152 6.59 -12.22 28.59
N PRO A 153 7.65 -12.87 28.07
CA PRO A 153 8.28 -14.03 28.71
C PRO A 153 8.91 -13.66 30.07
N ARG A 154 9.27 -12.41 30.30
CA ARG A 154 9.86 -11.93 31.56
C ARG A 154 8.85 -11.92 32.70
N THR A 155 7.59 -11.65 32.40
CA THR A 155 6.52 -11.53 33.40
C THR A 155 5.53 -12.68 33.36
N GLY A 156 5.51 -13.46 32.28
CA GLY A 156 4.50 -14.48 32.00
C GLY A 156 3.10 -13.90 31.77
N ARG A 157 2.97 -12.58 31.53
CA ARG A 157 1.69 -11.88 31.41
C ARG A 157 1.60 -11.11 30.12
N ARG A 158 0.38 -10.80 29.74
CA ARG A 158 0.12 -9.88 28.62
C ARG A 158 0.59 -8.47 29.01
N PRO A 159 1.41 -7.78 28.17
CA PRO A 159 1.77 -6.40 28.40
C PRO A 159 0.54 -5.48 28.30
N TRP A 160 0.64 -4.26 28.84
CA TRP A 160 -0.43 -3.27 28.69
C TRP A 160 -0.60 -2.86 27.24
N ALA A 161 0.48 -2.62 26.56
CA ALA A 161 0.58 -2.35 25.10
C ALA A 161 1.88 -2.94 24.58
N ALA A 162 2.04 -3.07 23.26
CA ALA A 162 3.30 -3.49 22.66
C ALA A 162 3.51 -2.82 21.30
N VAL A 163 4.71 -2.30 21.07
CA VAL A 163 5.17 -1.92 19.74
C VAL A 163 5.77 -3.14 19.07
N GLN A 164 5.36 -3.41 17.82
CA GLN A 164 5.96 -4.47 17.01
C GLN A 164 7.03 -3.90 16.09
N LEU A 165 8.15 -4.60 16.00
CA LEU A 165 9.23 -4.30 15.08
C LEU A 165 9.34 -5.45 14.08
N ARG A 166 9.39 -5.11 12.79
CA ARG A 166 9.53 -6.07 11.70
C ARG A 166 10.91 -5.93 11.06
N ALA A 167 11.60 -7.06 10.89
CA ALA A 167 12.89 -7.06 10.20
C ALA A 167 12.78 -6.54 8.75
N GLU A 168 13.68 -5.67 8.37
CA GLU A 168 13.79 -5.11 7.00
C GLU A 168 14.53 -6.05 6.04
N ASN A 169 15.32 -6.97 6.58
CA ASN A 169 16.09 -7.93 5.78
C ASN A 169 16.19 -9.29 6.46
N ARG A 170 16.70 -10.28 5.73
CA ARG A 170 16.85 -11.65 6.24
C ARG A 170 17.86 -11.80 7.38
N ASP A 171 18.86 -10.93 7.41
CA ASP A 171 19.91 -10.96 8.42
C ASP A 171 19.51 -10.22 9.69
N CYS A 172 18.28 -9.67 9.73
CA CYS A 172 17.70 -8.94 10.86
C CYS A 172 18.60 -7.82 11.40
N THR A 173 19.31 -7.11 10.51
CA THR A 173 20.23 -6.04 10.91
C THR A 173 19.53 -4.70 11.13
N ALA A 174 18.28 -4.55 10.72
CA ALA A 174 17.47 -3.37 10.94
C ALA A 174 15.98 -3.73 11.07
N TYR A 175 15.25 -2.92 11.81
CA TYR A 175 13.82 -3.15 12.11
C TYR A 175 12.98 -1.91 11.87
N ASN A 176 11.82 -2.11 11.25
CA ASN A 176 10.80 -1.10 11.04
C ASN A 176 9.81 -1.08 12.23
N LEU A 177 9.47 0.10 12.72
CA LEU A 177 8.44 0.27 13.76
C LEU A 177 7.05 0.15 13.14
N VAL A 178 6.41 -1.00 13.28
CA VAL A 178 5.14 -1.30 12.61
C VAL A 178 4.01 -0.41 13.13
N GLY A 179 3.38 0.35 12.21
CA GLY A 179 2.27 1.23 12.53
C GLY A 179 2.68 2.57 13.16
N PHE A 180 3.98 2.91 13.13
CA PHE A 180 4.52 4.17 13.61
C PHE A 180 4.96 5.11 12.48
N GLN A 181 4.17 5.16 11.42
CA GLN A 181 4.26 6.25 10.45
C GLN A 181 4.12 7.57 11.19
N THR A 182 4.91 8.57 10.83
CA THR A 182 4.97 9.79 11.63
C THR A 182 5.30 11.03 10.81
N ASN A 183 4.78 12.19 11.26
CA ASN A 183 5.14 13.53 10.81
C ASN A 183 5.89 14.32 11.88
N LEU A 184 6.42 13.65 12.90
CA LEU A 184 7.25 14.31 13.90
C LEU A 184 8.56 14.80 13.28
N THR A 185 9.10 15.90 13.81
CA THR A 185 10.46 16.34 13.46
C THR A 185 11.48 15.27 13.87
N PHE A 186 12.63 15.19 13.18
CA PHE A 186 13.63 14.15 13.46
C PHE A 186 14.14 14.16 14.92
N PRO A 187 14.37 15.33 15.56
CA PRO A 187 14.70 15.35 16.98
C PRO A 187 13.59 14.75 17.86
N GLU A 188 12.33 15.05 17.56
CA GLU A 188 11.21 14.51 18.30
C GLU A 188 11.02 13.01 18.08
N GLN A 189 11.21 12.51 16.86
CA GLN A 189 11.22 11.07 16.62
C GLN A 189 12.26 10.37 17.49
N LYS A 190 13.46 10.89 17.54
CA LYS A 190 14.53 10.35 18.38
C LYS A 190 14.19 10.40 19.88
N ARG A 191 13.62 11.50 20.34
CA ARG A 191 13.22 11.69 21.74
C ARG A 191 12.07 10.76 22.13
N VAL A 192 11.00 10.75 21.34
CA VAL A 192 9.76 10.02 21.65
C VAL A 192 9.94 8.51 21.47
N PHE A 193 10.50 8.07 20.34
CA PHE A 193 10.62 6.64 20.09
C PHE A 193 11.69 5.94 20.93
N ARG A 194 12.62 6.69 21.52
CA ARG A 194 13.52 6.17 22.56
C ARG A 194 12.86 5.99 23.94
N MET A 195 11.59 6.39 24.10
CA MET A 195 10.79 6.03 25.28
C MET A 195 10.15 4.64 25.15
N ILE A 196 10.25 4.00 23.98
CA ILE A 196 9.76 2.63 23.77
C ILE A 196 10.72 1.68 24.51
N PRO A 197 10.22 0.79 25.40
CA PRO A 197 11.07 -0.15 26.13
C PRO A 197 11.91 -1.01 25.18
N GLY A 198 13.23 -1.04 25.43
CA GLY A 198 14.21 -1.70 24.57
C GLY A 198 14.73 -0.85 23.41
N LEU A 199 14.26 0.40 23.26
CA LEU A 199 14.70 1.34 22.24
C LEU A 199 15.39 2.59 22.82
N GLU A 200 15.76 2.59 24.09
CA GLU A 200 16.32 3.75 24.80
C GLU A 200 17.58 4.29 24.11
N HIS A 201 18.34 3.41 23.50
CA HIS A 201 19.58 3.73 22.79
C HIS A 201 19.48 3.56 21.28
N ALA A 202 18.24 3.37 20.75
CA ALA A 202 18.03 3.08 19.35
C ALA A 202 18.71 4.09 18.41
N GLU A 203 19.41 3.59 17.42
CA GLU A 203 19.96 4.33 16.30
C GLU A 203 19.04 4.20 15.08
N PHE A 204 18.73 5.35 14.48
CA PHE A 204 17.78 5.40 13.36
C PHE A 204 18.56 5.39 12.05
N SER A 205 18.51 4.29 11.29
CA SER A 205 19.01 4.24 9.92
C SER A 205 18.13 5.04 8.97
N ARG A 206 16.83 5.20 9.30
CA ARG A 206 15.91 6.05 8.59
C ARG A 206 14.86 6.63 9.53
N PHE A 207 14.67 7.94 9.47
CA PHE A 207 13.53 8.57 10.12
C PHE A 207 12.24 8.42 9.32
N GLY A 208 11.12 8.45 10.02
CA GLY A 208 9.81 8.56 9.39
C GLY A 208 9.66 9.91 8.68
N VAL A 209 9.04 9.91 7.52
CA VAL A 209 8.78 11.12 6.72
C VAL A 209 7.41 11.02 6.09
N MET A 210 6.80 12.19 5.84
CA MET A 210 5.58 12.29 5.05
C MET A 210 5.93 12.39 3.56
N HIS A 211 5.24 11.61 2.75
CA HIS A 211 5.31 11.67 1.31
C HIS A 211 3.98 12.17 0.74
N ARG A 212 4.04 13.01 -0.26
CA ARG A 212 2.88 13.38 -1.05
C ARG A 212 2.76 12.41 -2.21
N ASN A 213 1.76 11.54 -2.14
CA ASN A 213 1.42 10.61 -3.20
C ASN A 213 0.49 11.27 -4.21
N THR A 214 0.82 11.19 -5.48
CA THR A 214 0.01 11.70 -6.57
C THR A 214 -0.79 10.57 -7.20
N PHE A 215 -2.07 10.79 -7.47
CA PHE A 215 -2.93 9.90 -8.24
C PHE A 215 -3.87 10.73 -9.13
N ILE A 216 -4.50 10.08 -10.09
CA ILE A 216 -5.47 10.72 -10.98
C ILE A 216 -6.89 10.42 -10.53
N ASP A 217 -7.83 11.26 -10.93
CA ASP A 217 -9.27 11.02 -10.72
C ASP A 217 -9.77 9.97 -11.72
N SER A 218 -9.34 8.72 -11.49
CA SER A 218 -9.55 7.62 -12.41
C SER A 218 -11.02 7.40 -12.81
N PRO A 219 -12.03 7.52 -11.90
CA PRO A 219 -13.44 7.37 -12.25
C PRO A 219 -13.92 8.33 -13.34
N HIS A 220 -13.37 9.53 -13.40
CA HIS A 220 -13.79 10.55 -14.38
C HIS A 220 -12.85 10.65 -15.59
N VAL A 221 -11.70 9.95 -15.53
CA VAL A 221 -10.64 10.06 -16.56
C VAL A 221 -10.48 8.78 -17.36
N LEU A 222 -10.65 7.60 -16.74
CA LEU A 222 -10.33 6.31 -17.36
C LEU A 222 -11.57 5.49 -17.69
N ASP A 223 -11.48 4.73 -18.78
CA ASP A 223 -12.40 3.62 -19.07
C ASP A 223 -11.92 2.29 -18.42
N LYS A 224 -12.73 1.24 -18.48
CA LYS A 224 -12.43 -0.10 -17.91
C LYS A 224 -11.19 -0.78 -18.51
N THR A 225 -10.64 -0.25 -19.59
CA THR A 225 -9.38 -0.70 -20.19
C THR A 225 -8.18 0.08 -19.65
N MET A 226 -8.40 0.90 -18.61
CA MET A 226 -7.42 1.83 -18.00
C MET A 226 -6.92 2.91 -18.96
N ARG A 227 -7.71 3.28 -19.97
CA ARG A 227 -7.36 4.25 -21.02
C ARG A 227 -8.11 5.57 -20.81
N ILE A 228 -7.49 6.67 -21.17
CA ILE A 228 -8.21 7.94 -21.38
C ILE A 228 -8.99 7.83 -22.69
N PRO A 229 -10.33 7.89 -22.66
CA PRO A 229 -11.16 7.79 -23.86
C PRO A 229 -10.72 8.75 -24.96
N GLY A 230 -10.69 8.26 -26.20
CA GLY A 230 -10.26 9.06 -27.37
C GLY A 230 -8.74 9.22 -27.53
N THR A 231 -7.94 8.68 -26.64
CA THR A 231 -6.47 8.70 -26.72
C THR A 231 -5.88 7.29 -26.84
N LYS A 232 -4.53 7.20 -26.94
CA LYS A 232 -3.79 5.92 -26.83
C LYS A 232 -3.02 5.81 -25.52
N VAL A 233 -3.38 6.62 -24.51
CA VAL A 233 -2.71 6.66 -23.21
C VAL A 233 -3.50 5.85 -22.19
N ARG A 234 -2.80 4.97 -21.48
CA ARG A 234 -3.31 4.16 -20.36
C ARG A 234 -2.54 4.45 -19.09
N PHE A 235 -3.19 4.17 -17.98
CA PHE A 235 -2.58 4.25 -16.65
C PHE A 235 -2.57 2.88 -15.98
N ALA A 236 -1.61 2.68 -15.06
CA ALA A 236 -1.52 1.45 -14.28
C ALA A 236 -0.87 1.71 -12.92
N GLY A 237 -1.22 0.89 -11.95
CA GLY A 237 -0.64 0.93 -10.61
C GLY A 237 -1.20 2.05 -9.75
N GLN A 238 -0.44 2.43 -8.74
CA GLN A 238 -0.88 3.36 -7.70
C GLN A 238 -1.26 4.75 -8.22
N ILE A 239 -0.65 5.21 -9.32
CA ILE A 239 -1.04 6.49 -9.94
C ILE A 239 -2.48 6.49 -10.46
N ALA A 240 -3.04 5.32 -10.77
CA ALA A 240 -4.44 5.12 -11.12
C ALA A 240 -5.31 4.71 -9.91
N GLY A 241 -4.76 4.76 -8.70
CA GLY A 241 -5.46 4.39 -7.47
C GLY A 241 -5.65 2.90 -7.22
N THR A 242 -5.01 2.03 -8.02
CA THR A 242 -4.94 0.59 -7.72
C THR A 242 -3.81 0.35 -6.73
N GLU A 243 -4.15 0.43 -5.42
CA GLU A 243 -3.19 0.38 -4.32
C GLU A 243 -2.78 -1.08 -4.01
N GLY A 244 -1.50 -1.30 -3.76
CA GLY A 244 -0.91 -2.61 -3.46
C GLY A 244 -0.06 -3.18 -4.60
N TYR A 245 0.92 -4.04 -4.24
CA TYR A 245 1.83 -4.62 -5.24
C TYR A 245 1.13 -5.53 -6.23
N THR A 246 0.22 -6.39 -5.76
CA THR A 246 -0.54 -7.31 -6.61
C THR A 246 -1.47 -6.55 -7.53
N GLU A 247 -2.14 -5.53 -7.02
CA GLU A 247 -3.07 -4.66 -7.73
C GLU A 247 -2.34 -3.85 -8.81
N ALA A 248 -1.17 -3.30 -8.48
CA ALA A 248 -0.35 -2.57 -9.44
C ALA A 248 0.17 -3.46 -10.57
N ILE A 249 0.63 -4.69 -10.26
CA ILE A 249 1.05 -5.67 -11.28
C ILE A 249 -0.13 -6.05 -12.18
N ALA A 250 -1.28 -6.31 -11.59
CA ALA A 250 -2.45 -6.78 -12.32
C ALA A 250 -3.07 -5.68 -13.20
N SER A 251 -3.17 -4.44 -12.71
CA SER A 251 -3.59 -3.30 -13.55
C SER A 251 -2.58 -3.00 -14.66
N GLY A 252 -1.28 -3.19 -14.39
CA GLY A 252 -0.22 -3.11 -15.41
C GLY A 252 -0.38 -4.15 -16.51
N LEU A 253 -0.69 -5.39 -16.14
CA LEU A 253 -0.98 -6.46 -17.11
C LEU A 253 -2.22 -6.13 -17.94
N LEU A 254 -3.31 -5.65 -17.31
CA LEU A 254 -4.52 -5.25 -18.03
C LEU A 254 -4.25 -4.13 -19.03
N ALA A 255 -3.52 -3.09 -18.60
CA ALA A 255 -3.13 -1.98 -19.49
C ALA A 255 -2.26 -2.45 -20.65
N ALA A 256 -1.32 -3.37 -20.42
CA ALA A 256 -0.45 -3.92 -21.44
C ALA A 256 -1.23 -4.76 -22.47
N LEU A 257 -2.12 -5.66 -22.02
CA LEU A 257 -2.97 -6.48 -22.89
C LEU A 257 -3.89 -5.60 -23.75
N ASN A 258 -4.46 -4.55 -23.20
CA ASN A 258 -5.29 -3.63 -23.93
C ASN A 258 -4.50 -2.71 -24.88
N THR A 259 -3.25 -2.39 -24.55
CA THR A 259 -2.35 -1.72 -25.50
C THR A 259 -2.01 -2.63 -26.68
N PHE A 260 -1.78 -3.91 -26.41
CA PHE A 260 -1.56 -4.89 -27.46
C PHE A 260 -2.80 -5.09 -28.32
N ALA A 261 -4.00 -5.12 -27.73
CA ALA A 261 -5.25 -5.17 -28.47
C ALA A 261 -5.39 -3.99 -29.45
N ASP A 262 -5.10 -2.76 -28.99
CA ASP A 262 -5.05 -1.56 -29.86
C ASP A 262 -4.11 -1.75 -31.05
N LEU A 263 -2.87 -2.16 -30.77
CA LEU A 263 -1.83 -2.31 -31.78
C LEU A 263 -2.12 -3.41 -32.81
N SER A 264 -2.90 -4.40 -32.41
CA SER A 264 -3.25 -5.56 -33.24
C SER A 264 -4.69 -5.53 -33.75
N SER A 265 -5.42 -4.43 -33.55
CA SER A 265 -6.82 -4.25 -33.94
C SER A 265 -7.74 -5.38 -33.44
N ARG A 266 -7.56 -5.74 -32.15
CA ARG A 266 -8.36 -6.73 -31.44
C ARG A 266 -9.33 -6.05 -30.48
N ASP A 267 -10.36 -6.78 -30.06
CA ASP A 267 -11.27 -6.31 -29.03
C ASP A 267 -10.55 -6.10 -27.70
N TYR A 268 -10.99 -5.12 -26.91
CA TYR A 268 -10.45 -4.90 -25.59
C TYR A 268 -10.82 -5.99 -24.60
N LEU A 269 -9.97 -6.16 -23.61
CA LEU A 269 -10.18 -7.01 -22.46
C LEU A 269 -10.81 -6.20 -21.34
N GLU A 270 -12.02 -6.55 -20.92
CA GLU A 270 -12.62 -6.10 -19.68
C GLU A 270 -12.65 -7.27 -18.68
N LEU A 271 -12.32 -6.97 -17.43
CA LEU A 271 -12.32 -7.97 -16.38
C LEU A 271 -13.72 -8.12 -15.78
N PRO A 272 -14.16 -9.36 -15.48
CA PRO A 272 -15.48 -9.58 -14.87
C PRO A 272 -15.51 -9.02 -13.45
N ASN A 273 -16.56 -8.26 -13.12
CA ASN A 273 -16.77 -7.69 -11.78
C ASN A 273 -17.03 -8.75 -10.69
N THR A 274 -17.10 -10.01 -11.04
CA THR A 274 -17.11 -11.14 -10.10
C THR A 274 -15.70 -11.59 -9.68
N SER A 275 -14.65 -11.06 -10.30
CA SER A 275 -13.27 -11.22 -9.89
C SER A 275 -12.85 -10.04 -9.00
N VAL A 276 -11.92 -10.28 -8.08
CA VAL A 276 -11.44 -9.26 -7.15
C VAL A 276 -10.83 -8.07 -7.87
N LEU A 277 -10.02 -8.33 -8.91
CA LEU A 277 -9.41 -7.27 -9.70
C LEU A 277 -10.43 -6.54 -10.56
N GLY A 278 -11.40 -7.28 -11.17
CA GLY A 278 -12.47 -6.66 -11.94
C GLY A 278 -13.30 -5.69 -11.10
N CYS A 279 -13.61 -6.04 -9.83
CA CYS A 279 -14.28 -5.13 -8.90
C CYS A 279 -13.46 -3.87 -8.61
N LEU A 280 -12.15 -4.03 -8.47
CA LEU A 280 -11.27 -2.88 -8.23
C LEU A 280 -11.23 -1.94 -9.44
N ILE A 281 -11.14 -2.50 -10.64
CA ILE A 281 -11.17 -1.70 -11.87
C ILE A 281 -12.55 -1.03 -12.04
N ASP A 282 -13.65 -1.75 -11.78
CA ASP A 282 -14.99 -1.16 -11.81
C ASP A 282 -15.08 0.04 -10.85
N TYR A 283 -14.62 -0.09 -9.59
CA TYR A 283 -14.58 1.01 -8.63
C TYR A 283 -13.70 2.18 -9.13
N ALA A 284 -12.51 1.87 -9.66
CA ALA A 284 -11.56 2.87 -10.14
C ALA A 284 -11.99 3.57 -11.43
N THR A 285 -13.04 3.10 -12.10
CA THR A 285 -13.51 3.65 -13.38
C THR A 285 -15.03 3.93 -13.39
N ASP A 286 -15.67 3.88 -12.22
CA ASP A 286 -17.11 4.17 -12.10
C ASP A 286 -17.32 5.67 -11.86
N PRO A 287 -17.90 6.41 -12.82
CA PRO A 287 -18.13 7.84 -12.70
C PRO A 287 -19.12 8.23 -11.59
N ALA A 288 -19.80 7.27 -10.98
CA ALA A 288 -20.63 7.51 -9.81
C ALA A 288 -19.84 7.65 -8.49
N VAL A 289 -18.54 7.40 -8.50
CA VAL A 289 -17.65 7.59 -7.35
C VAL A 289 -17.24 9.06 -7.26
N GLU A 290 -17.92 9.83 -6.41
CA GLU A 290 -17.68 11.28 -6.26
C GLU A 290 -16.41 11.62 -5.46
N ASP A 291 -16.08 10.82 -4.44
CA ASP A 291 -14.92 11.04 -3.55
C ASP A 291 -13.93 9.88 -3.69
N TYR A 292 -13.24 9.87 -4.84
CA TYR A 292 -12.34 8.78 -5.20
C TYR A 292 -11.12 8.71 -4.28
N GLN A 293 -10.91 7.55 -3.69
CA GLN A 293 -9.72 7.23 -2.90
C GLN A 293 -9.04 5.98 -3.44
N PRO A 294 -7.70 5.96 -3.56
CA PRO A 294 -6.95 4.75 -3.88
C PRO A 294 -7.33 3.59 -2.95
N MET A 295 -7.47 2.39 -3.50
CA MET A 295 -8.01 1.25 -2.76
C MET A 295 -7.24 -0.04 -3.07
N HIS A 296 -7.09 -0.86 -2.02
CA HIS A 296 -6.72 -2.27 -2.15
C HIS A 296 -7.91 -3.13 -2.54
N VAL A 297 -7.65 -4.27 -3.18
CA VAL A 297 -8.68 -5.29 -3.35
C VAL A 297 -9.22 -5.74 -1.98
N ASN A 298 -10.53 -5.83 -1.87
CA ASN A 298 -11.19 -6.35 -0.68
C ASN A 298 -12.54 -6.99 -1.06
N PHE A 299 -13.03 -7.88 -0.20
CA PHE A 299 -14.31 -8.56 -0.46
C PHE A 299 -15.55 -7.66 -0.30
N GLY A 300 -15.36 -6.44 0.26
CA GLY A 300 -16.46 -5.49 0.45
C GLY A 300 -16.96 -4.85 -0.84
N ILE A 301 -16.09 -4.75 -1.85
CA ILE A 301 -16.44 -4.20 -3.17
C ILE A 301 -16.98 -5.26 -4.14
N MET A 302 -16.98 -6.55 -3.77
CA MET A 302 -17.46 -7.61 -4.64
C MET A 302 -18.99 -7.74 -4.63
N PRO A 303 -19.63 -7.96 -5.78
CA PRO A 303 -21.04 -8.28 -5.81
C PRO A 303 -21.39 -9.47 -4.91
N PRO A 304 -22.55 -9.45 -4.21
CA PRO A 304 -22.97 -10.55 -3.34
C PRO A 304 -22.96 -11.90 -4.04
N LEU A 305 -22.86 -12.99 -3.27
CA LEU A 305 -23.07 -14.34 -3.78
C LEU A 305 -24.57 -14.54 -3.99
N GLU A 306 -24.97 -14.98 -5.20
CA GLU A 306 -26.37 -15.05 -5.63
C GLU A 306 -27.19 -16.18 -4.96
N ASP A 307 -26.51 -17.15 -4.32
CA ASP A 307 -27.16 -18.34 -3.78
C ASP A 307 -27.84 -18.15 -2.42
N GLY A 308 -27.77 -16.96 -1.82
CA GLY A 308 -28.45 -16.59 -0.56
C GLY A 308 -28.04 -17.43 0.68
N ARG A 309 -27.06 -18.32 0.56
CA ARG A 309 -26.67 -19.23 1.65
C ARG A 309 -25.94 -18.49 2.76
N ARG A 310 -26.35 -18.75 4.00
CA ARG A 310 -25.61 -18.29 5.18
C ARG A 310 -24.33 -19.10 5.31
N ARG A 311 -23.18 -18.41 5.28
CA ARG A 311 -21.84 -19.00 5.36
C ARG A 311 -21.06 -18.45 6.55
N SER A 312 -20.09 -19.22 7.04
CA SER A 312 -19.03 -18.70 7.88
C SER A 312 -18.22 -17.64 7.09
N LYS A 313 -17.48 -16.77 7.79
CA LYS A 313 -16.61 -15.77 7.13
C LYS A 313 -15.61 -16.45 6.18
N ARG A 314 -14.99 -17.56 6.63
CA ARG A 314 -14.02 -18.33 5.86
C ARG A 314 -14.63 -18.93 4.58
N ASP A 315 -15.81 -19.58 4.70
CA ASP A 315 -16.47 -20.21 3.57
C ASP A 315 -16.99 -19.18 2.56
N ARG A 316 -17.41 -18.03 3.06
CA ARG A 316 -17.83 -16.91 2.20
C ARG A 316 -16.65 -16.38 1.37
N TYR A 317 -15.49 -16.19 2.01
CA TYR A 317 -14.29 -15.72 1.30
C TYR A 317 -13.76 -16.76 0.31
N ALA A 318 -13.81 -18.04 0.64
CA ALA A 318 -13.49 -19.13 -0.29
C ALA A 318 -14.43 -19.14 -1.51
N ALA A 319 -15.73 -18.93 -1.29
CA ALA A 319 -16.71 -18.87 -2.37
C ALA A 319 -16.47 -17.66 -3.31
N TYR A 320 -16.16 -16.48 -2.78
CA TYR A 320 -15.79 -15.32 -3.58
C TYR A 320 -14.53 -15.60 -4.41
N SER A 321 -13.50 -16.16 -3.78
CA SER A 321 -12.23 -16.51 -4.45
C SER A 321 -12.47 -17.51 -5.60
N GLN A 322 -13.24 -18.56 -5.33
CA GLN A 322 -13.54 -19.56 -6.37
C GLN A 322 -14.34 -18.97 -7.54
N ARG A 323 -15.38 -18.18 -7.25
CA ARG A 323 -16.17 -17.49 -8.29
C ARG A 323 -15.28 -16.60 -9.18
N GLY A 324 -14.39 -15.82 -8.56
CA GLY A 324 -13.47 -14.95 -9.29
C GLY A 324 -12.48 -15.73 -10.16
N LYS A 325 -11.94 -16.83 -9.63
CA LYS A 325 -11.04 -17.72 -10.37
C LYS A 325 -11.74 -18.31 -11.59
N ASP A 326 -12.93 -18.87 -11.41
CA ASP A 326 -13.71 -19.47 -12.50
C ASP A 326 -14.06 -18.44 -13.59
N ALA A 327 -14.34 -17.20 -13.19
CA ALA A 327 -14.61 -16.11 -14.11
C ALA A 327 -13.38 -15.72 -14.93
N LEU A 328 -12.20 -15.59 -14.29
CA LEU A 328 -10.95 -15.28 -14.99
C LEU A 328 -10.49 -16.42 -15.90
N GLU A 329 -10.65 -17.68 -15.50
CA GLU A 329 -10.33 -18.83 -16.34
C GLU A 329 -11.20 -18.86 -17.62
N ARG A 330 -12.47 -18.44 -17.53
CA ARG A 330 -13.31 -18.26 -18.73
C ARG A 330 -12.77 -17.17 -19.64
N VAL A 331 -12.45 -16.00 -19.07
CA VAL A 331 -11.88 -14.88 -19.84
C VAL A 331 -10.60 -15.29 -20.56
N ILE A 332 -9.67 -15.95 -19.88
CA ILE A 332 -8.41 -16.42 -20.49
C ILE A 332 -8.68 -17.39 -21.63
N ARG A 333 -9.66 -18.30 -21.48
CA ARG A 333 -10.04 -19.26 -22.51
C ARG A 333 -10.69 -18.60 -23.72
N ASP A 334 -11.56 -17.62 -23.47
CA ASP A 334 -12.33 -16.94 -24.52
C ASP A 334 -11.46 -15.90 -25.27
N ARG A 335 -10.43 -15.38 -24.60
CA ARG A 335 -9.52 -14.37 -25.13
C ARG A 335 -8.10 -14.92 -25.40
N ARG A 336 -7.99 -16.14 -25.92
CA ARG A 336 -6.70 -16.75 -26.31
C ARG A 336 -5.90 -15.88 -27.26
N ASP A 337 -6.55 -15.06 -28.06
CA ASP A 337 -5.96 -14.06 -28.94
C ASP A 337 -5.03 -13.08 -28.20
N LEU A 338 -5.28 -12.82 -26.91
CA LEU A 338 -4.47 -11.94 -26.07
C LEU A 338 -3.49 -12.69 -25.15
N PHE A 339 -3.75 -13.97 -24.84
CA PHE A 339 -2.99 -14.73 -23.85
C PHE A 339 -2.08 -15.83 -24.44
N ASP A 340 -2.27 -16.20 -25.72
CA ASP A 340 -1.43 -17.22 -26.34
C ASP A 340 -0.07 -16.61 -26.77
N ARG A 341 1.04 -17.20 -26.27
CA ARG A 341 2.38 -16.76 -26.62
C ARG A 341 2.69 -16.90 -28.12
N ASN A 342 1.98 -17.76 -28.83
CA ASN A 342 2.13 -17.94 -30.28
C ASN A 342 1.30 -16.94 -31.09
N ALA A 343 0.47 -16.13 -30.43
CA ALA A 343 -0.31 -15.08 -31.08
C ALA A 343 0.44 -13.73 -31.14
N LEU A 344 1.64 -13.67 -30.57
CA LEU A 344 2.60 -12.56 -30.57
C LEU A 344 3.69 -12.80 -31.61
#